data_4c59b67a7e450c27b736d517146d1240
#
_entry.id   4c59b67a7e450c27b736d517146d1240
#
_cell.length_a   1.000
_cell.length_b   1.000
_cell.length_c   1.000
_cell.angle_alpha   90.00
_cell.angle_beta   90.00
_cell.angle_gamma   90.00
#
_symmetry.space_group_name_H-M   'P 1'
#
loop_
_entity.id
_entity.type
_entity.pdbx_description
1 polymer ?
#
loop_
_entity_poly.entity_id
_entity_poly.type
_entity_poly.pdbx_seq_one_letter_code
_entity_poly.pdbx_strand_id
1 'polypeptide(L)'
;MTNSLRLKLLMIVALGNLSVCVMAQQESLSIKMDALFKEKDHTKHPGFSLSIITNGNVSFRNSYGMANLENGTPFRESTVSDLGSVAKHITNFAILQLIKEKKLSFSDKLSTFFPTLINKSSGDITMLQLMQHTSGLREIYSKLALQGGRMGHPIFQEDALQLVEMSEEQNFPAGSAFSYCNTGYMLLAEIIQKVSHLSYEAYLNEKIFQPLGMSKSFVMDKQGEIFTDMANSYSPSNKQWTAVYDNSTAFGQGGIYMSLDDVEKWFIHLTKAGKQEDPPIYSLLKKAVLTNGDTLNYALGIENDIFKNINFWQHTGSSAGYRTAFTWIPSTNQVIILKSNYSSFDAIKTTQEIMSILFSLPPENEMPKTPLTESADAFSMDIQAAQGWLGDFYCKEMDVRYSFQLLNNTLHCIHPNRGQAEVKKTSDGKYSARPFFTSLRPIIDKKGNITHIFIDTPDLIHLKFEKMR
;
A
#
# COMPACT_ATOMS: atom_id res chain seq x y z
N MET A 1 -53.93 21.53 30.64
CA MET A 1 -52.97 20.94 29.67
C MET A 1 -52.96 19.44 29.89
N THR A 2 -53.41 18.66 28.91
CA THR A 2 -53.43 17.20 29.02
C THR A 2 -52.04 16.60 29.09
N ASN A 3 -51.87 15.49 29.82
CA ASN A 3 -50.57 14.78 29.94
C ASN A 3 -49.88 14.55 28.59
N SER A 4 -50.65 14.36 27.50
CA SER A 4 -50.15 14.21 26.11
C SER A 4 -49.44 15.50 25.61
N LEU A 5 -49.93 16.69 25.95
CA LEU A 5 -49.32 17.96 25.53
C LEU A 5 -48.00 18.24 26.29
N ARG A 6 -47.94 17.85 27.55
CA ARG A 6 -46.69 17.95 28.39
C ARG A 6 -45.62 16.96 27.85
N LEU A 7 -46.03 15.75 27.46
CA LEU A 7 -45.08 14.74 26.91
C LEU A 7 -44.51 15.18 25.53
N LYS A 8 -45.35 15.76 24.68
CA LYS A 8 -44.91 16.34 23.39
C LYS A 8 -43.95 17.55 23.60
N LEU A 9 -44.23 18.42 24.56
CA LEU A 9 -43.40 19.57 24.86
C LEU A 9 -42.02 19.12 25.41
N LEU A 10 -42.02 18.12 26.31
CA LEU A 10 -40.77 17.53 26.84
C LEU A 10 -39.94 16.84 25.74
N MET A 11 -40.57 16.13 24.81
CA MET A 11 -39.86 15.56 23.65
C MET A 11 -39.27 16.65 22.73
N ILE A 12 -39.97 17.73 22.46
CA ILE A 12 -39.45 18.82 21.61
C ILE A 12 -38.26 19.50 22.29
N VAL A 13 -38.32 19.75 23.61
CA VAL A 13 -37.23 20.34 24.38
C VAL A 13 -36.01 19.38 24.46
N ALA A 14 -36.24 18.07 24.62
CA ALA A 14 -35.17 17.07 24.63
C ALA A 14 -34.48 16.96 23.27
N LEU A 15 -35.26 16.95 22.17
CA LEU A 15 -34.74 16.95 20.80
C LEU A 15 -34.00 18.26 20.48
N GLY A 16 -34.51 19.42 20.94
CA GLY A 16 -33.82 20.70 20.78
C GLY A 16 -32.48 20.74 21.51
N ASN A 17 -32.44 20.29 22.78
CA ASN A 17 -31.19 20.22 23.54
C ASN A 17 -30.18 19.24 22.96
N LEU A 18 -30.64 18.07 22.41
CA LEU A 18 -29.79 17.12 21.74
C LEU A 18 -29.16 17.72 20.47
N SER A 19 -29.95 18.46 19.68
CA SER A 19 -29.48 19.13 18.46
C SER A 19 -28.44 20.21 18.77
N VAL A 20 -28.64 21.02 19.81
CA VAL A 20 -27.70 22.07 20.25
C VAL A 20 -26.40 21.42 20.75
N CYS A 21 -26.47 20.34 21.51
CA CYS A 21 -25.29 19.64 22.01
C CYS A 21 -24.47 19.02 20.86
N VAL A 22 -25.12 18.42 19.87
CA VAL A 22 -24.46 17.86 18.66
C VAL A 22 -23.80 18.97 17.84
N MET A 23 -24.47 20.10 17.64
CA MET A 23 -23.87 21.24 16.91
C MET A 23 -22.65 21.82 17.64
N ALA A 24 -22.71 22.00 18.95
CA ALA A 24 -21.58 22.48 19.74
C ALA A 24 -20.39 21.52 19.72
N GLN A 25 -20.64 20.22 19.73
CA GLN A 25 -19.58 19.21 19.63
C GLN A 25 -18.94 19.19 18.23
N GLN A 26 -19.71 19.37 17.17
CA GLN A 26 -19.24 19.44 15.80
C GLN A 26 -18.43 20.71 15.53
N GLU A 27 -18.88 21.87 16.06
CA GLU A 27 -18.11 23.12 16.00
C GLU A 27 -16.78 23.02 16.74
N SER A 28 -16.76 22.43 17.94
CA SER A 28 -15.53 22.15 18.69
C SER A 28 -14.56 21.23 17.95
N LEU A 29 -15.07 20.23 17.22
CA LEU A 29 -14.25 19.33 16.41
C LEU A 29 -13.62 20.05 15.21
N SER A 30 -14.41 20.86 14.49
CA SER A 30 -13.93 21.67 13.37
C SER A 30 -12.79 22.58 13.79
N ILE A 31 -12.95 23.33 14.88
CA ILE A 31 -11.91 24.24 15.41
C ILE A 31 -10.60 23.48 15.71
N LYS A 32 -10.67 22.30 16.31
CA LYS A 32 -9.50 21.49 16.63
C LYS A 32 -8.80 20.96 15.37
N MET A 33 -9.56 20.51 14.38
CA MET A 33 -9.02 20.03 13.11
C MET A 33 -8.38 21.16 12.31
N ASP A 34 -9.05 22.31 12.21
CA ASP A 34 -8.51 23.49 11.51
C ASP A 34 -7.22 23.99 12.19
N ALA A 35 -7.17 23.98 13.53
CA ALA A 35 -5.95 24.31 14.26
C ALA A 35 -4.79 23.34 13.97
N LEU A 36 -5.08 22.04 13.85
CA LEU A 36 -4.08 21.00 13.54
C LEU A 36 -3.47 21.20 12.14
N PHE A 37 -4.26 21.70 11.19
CA PHE A 37 -3.87 21.76 9.77
C PHE A 37 -3.58 23.16 9.24
N LYS A 38 -3.70 24.19 10.07
CA LYS A 38 -3.56 25.61 9.70
C LYS A 38 -2.29 25.92 8.87
N GLU A 39 -1.15 25.33 9.25
CA GLU A 39 0.12 25.58 8.56
C GLU A 39 0.20 24.95 7.18
N LYS A 40 -0.66 23.97 6.87
CA LYS A 40 -0.73 23.28 5.58
C LYS A 40 -1.79 23.84 4.64
N ASP A 41 -2.62 24.76 5.14
CA ASP A 41 -3.71 25.37 4.36
C ASP A 41 -3.29 26.71 3.77
N HIS A 42 -2.48 26.64 2.71
CA HIS A 42 -2.09 27.84 1.94
C HIS A 42 -1.74 27.52 0.49
N THR A 43 -1.73 28.57 -0.35
CA THR A 43 -1.57 28.49 -1.81
C THR A 43 -0.20 28.01 -2.31
N LYS A 44 0.77 27.83 -1.42
CA LYS A 44 2.12 27.31 -1.74
C LYS A 44 2.37 25.91 -1.22
N HIS A 45 1.33 25.27 -0.67
CA HIS A 45 1.43 23.92 -0.11
C HIS A 45 0.52 22.96 -0.88
N PRO A 46 1.00 21.77 -1.27
CA PRO A 46 0.12 20.72 -1.80
C PRO A 46 -0.97 20.39 -0.78
N GLY A 47 -2.04 19.78 -1.26
CA GLY A 47 -3.25 19.65 -0.45
C GLY A 47 -3.50 18.24 0.06
N PHE A 48 -4.52 18.17 0.89
CA PHE A 48 -5.13 16.92 1.32
C PHE A 48 -6.58 17.15 1.71
N SER A 49 -7.35 16.08 1.78
CA SER A 49 -8.70 16.08 2.31
C SER A 49 -8.84 15.07 3.45
N LEU A 50 -9.71 15.39 4.38
CA LEU A 50 -10.05 14.60 5.56
C LEU A 50 -11.56 14.43 5.62
N SER A 51 -12.02 13.21 5.89
CA SER A 51 -13.40 12.94 6.29
C SER A 51 -13.45 12.03 7.51
N ILE A 52 -14.44 12.26 8.36
CA ILE A 52 -14.79 11.40 9.49
C ILE A 52 -16.26 10.99 9.30
N ILE A 53 -16.49 9.69 9.20
CA ILE A 53 -17.83 9.10 9.12
C ILE A 53 -18.14 8.51 10.48
N THR A 54 -19.30 8.79 11.03
CA THR A 54 -19.78 8.22 12.29
C THR A 54 -21.17 7.61 12.08
N ASN A 55 -21.29 6.32 12.34
CA ASN A 55 -22.56 5.58 12.16
C ASN A 55 -23.17 5.74 10.76
N GLY A 56 -22.32 5.72 9.73
CA GLY A 56 -22.74 5.84 8.32
C GLY A 56 -23.11 7.25 7.86
N ASN A 57 -22.79 8.28 8.66
CA ASN A 57 -23.00 9.68 8.29
C ASN A 57 -21.67 10.44 8.37
N VAL A 58 -21.43 11.33 7.41
CA VAL A 58 -20.27 12.23 7.44
C VAL A 58 -20.45 13.20 8.61
N SER A 59 -19.62 13.08 9.63
CA SER A 59 -19.65 13.93 10.84
C SER A 59 -18.64 15.08 10.76
N PHE A 60 -17.58 14.93 9.96
CA PHE A 60 -16.65 16.00 9.65
C PHE A 60 -16.09 15.80 8.25
N ARG A 61 -15.85 16.88 7.52
CA ARG A 61 -15.14 16.89 6.24
C ARG A 61 -14.52 18.27 6.04
N ASN A 62 -13.28 18.28 5.55
CA ASN A 62 -12.61 19.49 5.08
C ASN A 62 -11.47 19.17 4.12
N SER A 63 -11.04 20.16 3.35
CA SER A 63 -9.92 20.06 2.40
C SER A 63 -8.99 21.25 2.60
N TYR A 64 -7.69 21.04 2.46
CA TYR A 64 -6.64 22.01 2.77
C TYR A 64 -5.59 22.04 1.65
N GLY A 65 -5.01 23.21 1.39
CA GLY A 65 -3.95 23.40 0.41
C GLY A 65 -4.40 23.22 -1.05
N MET A 66 -3.47 22.89 -1.94
CA MET A 66 -3.65 22.92 -3.39
C MET A 66 -3.66 21.53 -4.03
N ALA A 67 -4.62 21.27 -4.90
CA ALA A 67 -4.64 20.11 -5.80
C ALA A 67 -3.62 20.28 -6.94
N ASN A 68 -3.40 21.53 -7.37
CA ASN A 68 -2.44 21.86 -8.38
C ASN A 68 -1.76 23.19 -8.00
N LEU A 69 -0.43 23.13 -7.78
CA LEU A 69 0.37 24.29 -7.40
C LEU A 69 0.66 25.21 -8.57
N GLU A 70 0.75 24.65 -9.79
CA GLU A 70 1.15 25.37 -11.00
C GLU A 70 0.09 26.40 -11.40
N ASN A 71 -1.19 26.06 -11.23
CA ASN A 71 -2.30 26.93 -11.59
C ASN A 71 -3.13 27.41 -10.40
N GLY A 72 -2.72 27.06 -9.16
CA GLY A 72 -3.39 27.50 -7.93
C GLY A 72 -4.77 26.87 -7.71
N THR A 73 -5.03 25.65 -8.20
CA THR A 73 -6.30 24.96 -7.98
C THR A 73 -6.37 24.41 -6.56
N PRO A 74 -7.34 24.82 -5.72
CA PRO A 74 -7.48 24.30 -4.35
C PRO A 74 -7.81 22.80 -4.33
N PHE A 75 -7.32 22.10 -3.31
CA PHE A 75 -7.79 20.74 -3.00
C PHE A 75 -9.23 20.81 -2.50
N ARG A 76 -10.10 19.91 -2.97
CA ARG A 76 -11.52 19.86 -2.63
C ARG A 76 -11.96 18.41 -2.43
N GLU A 77 -13.15 18.22 -1.88
CA GLU A 77 -13.76 16.90 -1.70
C GLU A 77 -13.96 16.17 -3.03
N SER A 78 -14.21 16.95 -4.10
CA SER A 78 -14.33 16.44 -5.46
C SER A 78 -13.00 16.17 -6.15
N THR A 79 -11.87 16.56 -5.55
CA THR A 79 -10.53 16.32 -6.10
C THR A 79 -10.20 14.84 -6.14
N VAL A 80 -9.86 14.36 -7.33
CA VAL A 80 -9.52 12.96 -7.58
C VAL A 80 -8.02 12.74 -7.38
N SER A 81 -7.67 11.68 -6.68
CA SER A 81 -6.28 11.23 -6.50
C SER A 81 -6.20 9.72 -6.37
N ASP A 82 -5.04 9.14 -6.63
CA ASP A 82 -4.80 7.71 -6.49
C ASP A 82 -4.94 7.28 -5.01
N LEU A 83 -5.61 6.17 -4.79
CA LEU A 83 -5.73 5.53 -3.49
C LEU A 83 -4.47 4.75 -3.10
N GLY A 84 -3.55 4.49 -4.05
CA GLY A 84 -2.45 3.59 -3.83
C GLY A 84 -2.92 2.24 -3.29
N SER A 85 -2.22 1.68 -2.33
CA SER A 85 -2.51 0.36 -1.77
C SER A 85 -3.85 0.24 -1.03
N VAL A 86 -4.52 1.34 -0.69
CA VAL A 86 -5.91 1.30 -0.18
C VAL A 86 -6.85 0.63 -1.21
N ALA A 87 -6.52 0.66 -2.50
CA ALA A 87 -7.26 -0.06 -3.56
C ALA A 87 -7.36 -1.58 -3.33
N LYS A 88 -6.43 -2.17 -2.59
CA LYS A 88 -6.36 -3.64 -2.40
C LYS A 88 -7.61 -4.25 -1.78
N HIS A 89 -8.23 -3.57 -0.82
CA HIS A 89 -9.47 -4.09 -0.24
C HIS A 89 -10.65 -4.01 -1.23
N ILE A 90 -10.63 -3.08 -2.20
CA ILE A 90 -11.64 -3.00 -3.27
C ILE A 90 -11.43 -4.18 -4.24
N THR A 91 -10.18 -4.49 -4.62
CA THR A 91 -9.84 -5.68 -5.43
C THR A 91 -10.31 -6.95 -4.74
N ASN A 92 -10.05 -7.10 -3.44
CA ASN A 92 -10.51 -8.25 -2.68
C ASN A 92 -12.03 -8.31 -2.56
N PHE A 93 -12.70 -7.17 -2.43
CA PHE A 93 -14.15 -7.13 -2.41
C PHE A 93 -14.74 -7.60 -3.75
N ALA A 94 -14.13 -7.23 -4.88
CA ALA A 94 -14.51 -7.73 -6.20
C ALA A 94 -14.33 -9.26 -6.31
N ILE A 95 -13.23 -9.81 -5.81
CA ILE A 95 -13.03 -11.27 -5.70
C ILE A 95 -14.10 -11.93 -4.83
N LEU A 96 -14.44 -11.34 -3.67
CA LEU A 96 -15.48 -11.87 -2.79
C LEU A 96 -16.87 -11.87 -3.46
N GLN A 97 -17.18 -10.89 -4.31
CA GLN A 97 -18.40 -10.91 -5.11
C GLN A 97 -18.42 -12.11 -6.08
N LEU A 98 -17.32 -12.37 -6.78
CA LEU A 98 -17.19 -13.52 -7.68
C LEU A 98 -17.27 -14.86 -6.92
N ILE A 99 -16.71 -14.93 -5.71
CA ILE A 99 -16.87 -16.11 -4.82
C ILE A 99 -18.32 -16.30 -4.40
N LYS A 100 -19.03 -15.22 -4.03
CA LYS A 100 -20.45 -15.26 -3.69
C LYS A 100 -21.30 -15.73 -4.89
N GLU A 101 -20.93 -15.36 -6.10
CA GLU A 101 -21.52 -15.79 -7.36
C GLU A 101 -21.13 -17.24 -7.74
N LYS A 102 -20.30 -17.92 -6.95
CA LYS A 102 -19.77 -19.27 -7.20
C LYS A 102 -18.93 -19.39 -8.48
N LYS A 103 -18.36 -18.30 -8.94
CA LYS A 103 -17.45 -18.23 -10.10
C LYS A 103 -15.99 -18.42 -9.69
N LEU A 104 -15.68 -18.20 -8.42
CA LEU A 104 -14.36 -18.37 -7.81
C LEU A 104 -14.48 -19.07 -6.45
N SER A 105 -13.35 -19.64 -6.01
CA SER A 105 -13.16 -20.18 -4.66
C SER A 105 -11.84 -19.68 -4.08
N PHE A 106 -11.76 -19.56 -2.75
CA PHE A 106 -10.51 -19.28 -2.06
C PHE A 106 -9.40 -20.29 -2.32
N SER A 107 -9.77 -21.54 -2.66
CA SER A 107 -8.86 -22.65 -2.94
C SER A 107 -8.45 -22.77 -4.40
N ASP A 108 -9.02 -21.96 -5.30
CA ASP A 108 -8.63 -22.00 -6.70
C ASP A 108 -7.14 -21.62 -6.83
N LYS A 109 -6.44 -22.33 -7.71
CA LYS A 109 -5.00 -22.19 -7.89
C LYS A 109 -4.68 -21.24 -9.04
N LEU A 110 -3.52 -20.59 -8.98
CA LEU A 110 -3.04 -19.74 -10.07
C LEU A 110 -2.98 -20.46 -11.42
N SER A 111 -2.56 -21.73 -11.43
CA SER A 111 -2.51 -22.54 -12.64
C SER A 111 -3.86 -22.75 -13.33
N THR A 112 -4.98 -22.59 -12.61
CA THR A 112 -6.33 -22.60 -13.20
C THR A 112 -6.54 -21.45 -14.16
N PHE A 113 -5.96 -20.28 -13.86
CA PHE A 113 -6.14 -19.05 -14.65
C PHE A 113 -4.95 -18.76 -15.56
N PHE A 114 -3.77 -19.31 -15.24
CA PHE A 114 -2.52 -19.11 -15.97
C PHE A 114 -1.89 -20.48 -16.28
N PRO A 115 -2.28 -21.11 -17.41
CA PRO A 115 -1.80 -22.47 -17.79
C PRO A 115 -0.28 -22.58 -17.89
N THR A 116 0.43 -21.49 -18.17
CA THR A 116 1.90 -21.45 -18.21
C THR A 116 2.56 -21.80 -16.87
N LEU A 117 1.80 -21.74 -15.76
CA LEU A 117 2.27 -22.04 -14.41
C LEU A 117 1.98 -23.48 -13.95
N ILE A 118 1.38 -24.35 -14.77
CA ILE A 118 0.94 -25.70 -14.37
C ILE A 118 2.08 -26.55 -13.76
N ASN A 119 3.28 -26.45 -14.30
CA ASN A 119 4.43 -27.21 -13.81
C ASN A 119 5.38 -26.41 -12.91
N LYS A 120 4.93 -25.26 -12.40
CA LYS A 120 5.68 -24.42 -11.48
C LYS A 120 5.09 -24.48 -10.06
N SER A 121 5.93 -24.37 -9.06
CA SER A 121 5.47 -24.28 -7.67
C SER A 121 4.53 -23.08 -7.43
N SER A 122 4.72 -21.98 -8.19
CA SER A 122 3.83 -20.83 -8.18
C SER A 122 2.42 -21.15 -8.69
N GLY A 123 2.25 -22.18 -9.52
CA GLY A 123 0.96 -22.61 -10.02
C GLY A 123 0.02 -23.17 -8.94
N ASP A 124 0.57 -23.68 -7.85
CA ASP A 124 -0.18 -24.21 -6.70
C ASP A 124 -0.64 -23.16 -5.69
N ILE A 125 -0.19 -21.91 -5.85
CA ILE A 125 -0.63 -20.79 -4.99
C ILE A 125 -2.13 -20.59 -5.14
N THR A 126 -2.82 -20.48 -4.00
CA THR A 126 -4.27 -20.28 -3.95
C THR A 126 -4.68 -18.81 -3.98
N MET A 127 -5.92 -18.55 -4.38
CA MET A 127 -6.53 -17.21 -4.32
C MET A 127 -6.38 -16.59 -2.93
N LEU A 128 -6.67 -17.35 -1.87
CA LEU A 128 -6.56 -16.85 -0.50
C LEU A 128 -5.14 -16.41 -0.16
N GLN A 129 -4.13 -17.17 -0.58
CA GLN A 129 -2.72 -16.83 -0.32
C GLN A 129 -2.27 -15.55 -1.05
N LEU A 130 -2.80 -15.28 -2.25
CA LEU A 130 -2.58 -14.00 -2.94
C LEU A 130 -3.23 -12.84 -2.19
N MET A 131 -4.50 -12.99 -1.81
CA MET A 131 -5.29 -11.96 -1.12
C MET A 131 -4.69 -11.58 0.23
N GLN A 132 -3.97 -12.48 0.88
CA GLN A 132 -3.42 -12.36 2.23
C GLN A 132 -1.91 -12.13 2.28
N HIS A 133 -1.24 -11.93 1.14
CA HIS A 133 0.22 -11.75 1.06
C HIS A 133 1.05 -12.90 1.64
N THR A 134 0.52 -14.13 1.55
CA THR A 134 1.21 -15.34 2.00
C THR A 134 1.63 -16.24 0.84
N SER A 135 1.65 -15.71 -0.38
CA SER A 135 1.95 -16.46 -1.60
C SER A 135 3.42 -16.82 -1.79
N GLY A 136 4.35 -16.03 -1.23
CA GLY A 136 5.78 -16.18 -1.48
C GLY A 136 6.24 -15.69 -2.86
N LEU A 137 5.36 -15.09 -3.67
CA LEU A 137 5.72 -14.53 -4.97
C LEU A 137 6.77 -13.42 -4.86
N ARG A 138 7.57 -13.26 -5.91
CA ARG A 138 8.50 -12.14 -6.08
C ARG A 138 7.73 -10.83 -6.21
N GLU A 139 8.29 -9.76 -5.61
CA GLU A 139 7.67 -8.44 -5.58
C GLU A 139 8.11 -7.58 -6.77
N ILE A 140 7.15 -7.08 -7.55
CA ILE A 140 7.41 -6.35 -8.80
C ILE A 140 8.16 -5.02 -8.58
N TYR A 141 7.85 -4.28 -7.52
CA TYR A 141 8.54 -3.02 -7.23
C TYR A 141 9.98 -3.26 -6.76
N SER A 142 10.25 -4.40 -6.10
CA SER A 142 11.60 -4.79 -5.74
C SER A 142 12.40 -5.21 -6.97
N LYS A 143 11.79 -5.90 -7.95
CA LYS A 143 12.41 -6.13 -9.27
C LYS A 143 12.79 -4.79 -9.92
N LEU A 144 11.84 -3.86 -10.02
CA LEU A 144 12.08 -2.54 -10.58
C LEU A 144 13.23 -1.80 -9.86
N ALA A 145 13.26 -1.85 -8.52
CA ALA A 145 14.33 -1.26 -7.74
C ALA A 145 15.69 -1.90 -8.03
N LEU A 146 15.77 -3.22 -8.17
CA LEU A 146 17.01 -3.92 -8.54
C LEU A 146 17.49 -3.56 -9.95
N GLN A 147 16.57 -3.35 -10.89
CA GLN A 147 16.88 -2.88 -12.25
C GLN A 147 17.31 -1.41 -12.31
N GLY A 148 17.30 -0.71 -11.17
CA GLY A 148 17.63 0.71 -11.10
C GLY A 148 16.48 1.64 -11.43
N GLY A 149 15.26 1.13 -11.42
CA GLY A 149 14.05 1.92 -11.56
C GLY A 149 13.93 2.98 -10.45
N ARG A 150 13.37 4.12 -10.81
CA ARG A 150 13.11 5.25 -9.91
C ARG A 150 11.60 5.43 -9.78
N MET A 151 11.19 6.22 -8.80
CA MET A 151 9.81 6.68 -8.70
C MET A 151 9.35 7.27 -10.05
N GLY A 152 8.21 6.82 -10.56
CA GLY A 152 7.69 7.21 -11.88
C GLY A 152 8.16 6.35 -13.07
N HIS A 153 9.00 5.32 -12.86
CA HIS A 153 9.19 4.30 -13.89
C HIS A 153 7.88 3.53 -14.09
N PRO A 154 7.46 3.31 -15.34
CA PRO A 154 6.22 2.59 -15.63
C PRO A 154 6.32 1.13 -15.19
N ILE A 155 5.23 0.62 -14.67
CA ILE A 155 4.95 -0.81 -14.47
C ILE A 155 3.67 -1.09 -15.27
N PHE A 156 3.73 -2.12 -16.10
CA PHE A 156 2.61 -2.56 -16.90
C PHE A 156 1.95 -3.80 -16.29
N GLN A 157 0.70 -4.03 -16.62
CA GLN A 157 -0.07 -5.12 -16.03
C GLN A 157 0.54 -6.50 -16.32
N GLU A 158 1.07 -6.70 -17.52
CA GLU A 158 1.74 -7.94 -17.95
C GLU A 158 3.03 -8.24 -17.20
N ASP A 159 3.71 -7.25 -16.61
CA ASP A 159 4.97 -7.43 -15.90
C ASP A 159 4.83 -8.40 -14.71
N ALA A 160 3.66 -8.44 -14.09
CA ALA A 160 3.39 -9.33 -12.96
C ALA A 160 3.45 -10.81 -13.36
N LEU A 161 2.75 -11.18 -14.43
CA LEU A 161 2.77 -12.57 -14.91
C LEU A 161 4.15 -12.96 -15.43
N GLN A 162 4.80 -12.07 -16.20
CA GLN A 162 6.16 -12.30 -16.69
C GLN A 162 7.14 -12.56 -15.54
N LEU A 163 7.06 -11.76 -14.45
CA LEU A 163 7.92 -11.99 -13.28
C LEU A 163 7.69 -13.37 -12.68
N VAL A 164 6.43 -13.80 -12.52
CA VAL A 164 6.11 -15.12 -11.94
C VAL A 164 6.55 -16.25 -12.89
N GLU A 165 6.41 -16.07 -14.20
CA GLU A 165 6.87 -17.04 -15.21
C GLU A 165 8.40 -17.15 -15.27
N MET A 166 9.13 -16.07 -15.05
CA MET A 166 10.60 -16.06 -15.04
C MET A 166 11.17 -16.56 -13.72
N SER A 167 10.42 -16.50 -12.62
CA SER A 167 10.88 -16.90 -11.29
C SER A 167 11.06 -18.41 -11.22
N GLU A 168 12.27 -18.84 -10.85
CA GLU A 168 12.60 -20.25 -10.63
C GLU A 168 12.12 -20.73 -9.27
N GLU A 169 12.19 -19.86 -8.26
CA GLU A 169 11.81 -20.12 -6.87
C GLU A 169 10.91 -19.01 -6.33
N GLN A 170 10.18 -19.32 -5.27
CA GLN A 170 9.45 -18.35 -4.45
C GLN A 170 10.36 -17.83 -3.33
N ASN A 171 10.00 -16.70 -2.72
CA ASN A 171 10.68 -16.20 -1.51
C ASN A 171 10.56 -17.21 -0.36
N PHE A 172 9.43 -17.90 -0.26
CA PHE A 172 9.13 -18.93 0.74
C PHE A 172 7.97 -19.81 0.23
N PRO A 173 7.79 -21.02 0.78
CA PRO A 173 6.64 -21.87 0.46
C PRO A 173 5.32 -21.16 0.75
N ALA A 174 4.38 -21.22 -0.16
CA ALA A 174 3.08 -20.55 -0.03
C ALA A 174 2.37 -20.92 1.27
N GLY A 175 1.92 -19.93 2.02
CA GLY A 175 1.29 -20.06 3.33
C GLY A 175 2.26 -20.13 4.53
N SER A 176 3.58 -20.21 4.32
CA SER A 176 4.53 -20.38 5.43
C SER A 176 4.99 -19.07 6.09
N ALA A 177 4.86 -17.95 5.39
CA ALA A 177 5.26 -16.63 5.87
C ALA A 177 4.40 -15.54 5.25
N PHE A 178 4.55 -14.32 5.75
CA PHE A 178 3.97 -13.10 5.21
C PHE A 178 5.04 -12.26 4.52
N SER A 179 4.76 -11.83 3.30
CA SER A 179 5.52 -10.77 2.62
C SER A 179 4.56 -9.99 1.73
N TYR A 180 4.44 -8.70 2.01
CA TYR A 180 3.59 -7.81 1.24
C TYR A 180 3.98 -7.86 -0.24
N CYS A 181 3.02 -8.18 -1.13
CA CYS A 181 3.31 -8.50 -2.52
C CYS A 181 2.29 -7.87 -3.47
N ASN A 182 2.71 -6.85 -4.20
CA ASN A 182 1.90 -6.18 -5.20
C ASN A 182 1.66 -7.05 -6.44
N THR A 183 2.64 -7.88 -6.83
CA THR A 183 2.51 -8.86 -7.93
C THR A 183 1.26 -9.72 -7.77
N GLY A 184 0.99 -10.19 -6.56
CA GLY A 184 -0.21 -11.01 -6.28
C GLY A 184 -1.50 -10.27 -6.56
N TYR A 185 -1.59 -8.99 -6.23
CA TYR A 185 -2.80 -8.17 -6.46
C TYR A 185 -2.99 -7.78 -7.93
N MET A 186 -1.91 -7.58 -8.68
CA MET A 186 -1.99 -7.45 -10.14
C MET A 186 -2.58 -8.72 -10.76
N LEU A 187 -2.13 -9.91 -10.33
CA LEU A 187 -2.69 -11.18 -10.79
C LEU A 187 -4.14 -11.38 -10.37
N LEU A 188 -4.55 -10.93 -9.18
CA LEU A 188 -5.96 -10.95 -8.75
C LEU A 188 -6.85 -10.12 -9.69
N ALA A 189 -6.39 -8.96 -10.12
CA ALA A 189 -7.11 -8.13 -11.08
C ALA A 189 -7.23 -8.82 -12.47
N GLU A 190 -6.17 -9.48 -12.93
CA GLU A 190 -6.23 -10.31 -14.14
C GLU A 190 -7.23 -11.47 -14.02
N ILE A 191 -7.31 -12.10 -12.85
CA ILE A 191 -8.28 -13.18 -12.59
C ILE A 191 -9.71 -12.63 -12.63
N ILE A 192 -9.96 -11.43 -12.09
CA ILE A 192 -11.26 -10.76 -12.21
C ILE A 192 -11.64 -10.61 -13.69
N GLN A 193 -10.73 -10.14 -14.54
CA GLN A 193 -10.98 -9.99 -15.97
C GLN A 193 -11.29 -11.34 -16.65
N LYS A 194 -10.50 -12.35 -16.38
CA LYS A 194 -10.68 -13.70 -16.97
C LYS A 194 -12.02 -14.34 -16.58
N VAL A 195 -12.43 -14.19 -15.34
CA VAL A 195 -13.64 -14.83 -14.80
C VAL A 195 -14.91 -14.05 -15.11
N SER A 196 -14.84 -12.73 -15.14
CA SER A 196 -15.99 -11.87 -15.43
C SER A 196 -16.20 -11.62 -16.91
N HIS A 197 -15.15 -11.82 -17.75
CA HIS A 197 -15.12 -11.43 -19.16
C HIS A 197 -15.26 -9.91 -19.41
N LEU A 198 -14.97 -9.10 -18.39
CA LEU A 198 -14.93 -7.64 -18.44
C LEU A 198 -13.50 -7.16 -18.16
N SER A 199 -13.14 -5.96 -18.61
CA SER A 199 -11.92 -5.33 -18.11
C SER A 199 -12.06 -5.08 -16.61
N TYR A 200 -10.95 -4.95 -15.89
CA TYR A 200 -10.98 -4.66 -14.45
C TYR A 200 -11.72 -3.36 -14.15
N GLU A 201 -11.47 -2.31 -14.96
CA GLU A 201 -12.18 -1.04 -14.88
C GLU A 201 -13.70 -1.24 -15.09
N ALA A 202 -14.11 -1.93 -16.18
CA ALA A 202 -15.51 -2.15 -16.48
C ALA A 202 -16.20 -2.97 -15.37
N TYR A 203 -15.52 -3.96 -14.81
CA TYR A 203 -16.04 -4.75 -13.70
C TYR A 203 -16.28 -3.90 -12.45
N LEU A 204 -15.28 -3.11 -12.03
CA LEU A 204 -15.44 -2.24 -10.85
C LEU A 204 -16.51 -1.17 -11.08
N ASN A 205 -16.56 -0.61 -12.28
CA ASN A 205 -17.57 0.39 -12.63
C ASN A 205 -18.98 -0.20 -12.56
N GLU A 206 -19.24 -1.35 -13.21
CA GLU A 206 -20.56 -1.98 -13.24
C GLU A 206 -20.99 -2.51 -11.87
N LYS A 207 -20.09 -3.14 -11.13
CA LYS A 207 -20.42 -3.87 -9.89
C LYS A 207 -20.29 -3.07 -8.62
N ILE A 208 -19.49 -1.97 -8.63
CA ILE A 208 -19.19 -1.20 -7.42
C ILE A 208 -19.48 0.29 -7.64
N PHE A 209 -18.87 0.95 -8.62
CA PHE A 209 -18.90 2.41 -8.70
C PHE A 209 -20.29 2.93 -9.08
N GLN A 210 -20.88 2.44 -10.16
CA GLN A 210 -22.21 2.86 -10.58
C GLN A 210 -23.32 2.56 -9.55
N PRO A 211 -23.41 1.34 -8.97
CA PRO A 211 -24.42 1.04 -7.97
C PRO A 211 -24.35 1.93 -6.72
N LEU A 212 -23.15 2.42 -6.37
CA LEU A 212 -22.94 3.30 -5.23
C LEU A 212 -22.96 4.79 -5.59
N GLY A 213 -23.15 5.14 -6.85
CA GLY A 213 -23.16 6.51 -7.33
C GLY A 213 -21.77 7.18 -7.25
N MET A 214 -20.68 6.40 -7.37
CA MET A 214 -19.30 6.85 -7.30
C MET A 214 -18.84 7.35 -8.68
N SER A 215 -19.32 8.50 -9.09
CA SER A 215 -19.14 9.03 -10.46
C SER A 215 -17.77 9.64 -10.75
N LYS A 216 -16.93 9.82 -9.72
CA LYS A 216 -15.54 10.30 -9.82
C LYS A 216 -14.55 9.24 -9.37
N SER A 217 -14.83 7.99 -9.74
CA SER A 217 -14.00 6.82 -9.47
C SER A 217 -13.69 6.10 -10.78
N PHE A 218 -12.43 5.77 -11.01
CA PHE A 218 -12.00 5.05 -12.20
C PHE A 218 -10.69 4.29 -11.95
N VAL A 219 -10.33 3.39 -12.87
CA VAL A 219 -9.04 2.72 -12.91
C VAL A 219 -8.17 3.37 -13.97
N MET A 220 -6.93 3.73 -13.61
CA MET A 220 -5.95 4.27 -14.54
C MET A 220 -5.25 3.11 -15.28
N ASP A 221 -5.87 2.59 -16.32
CA ASP A 221 -5.36 1.47 -17.12
C ASP A 221 -4.76 1.90 -18.48
N LYS A 222 -4.80 3.21 -18.78
CA LYS A 222 -4.26 3.79 -20.01
C LYS A 222 -3.48 5.06 -19.72
N GLN A 223 -2.31 5.17 -20.32
CA GLN A 223 -1.52 6.39 -20.26
C GLN A 223 -2.14 7.50 -21.12
N GLY A 224 -2.06 8.74 -20.62
CA GLY A 224 -2.48 9.93 -21.37
C GLY A 224 -3.99 10.17 -21.40
N GLU A 225 -4.78 9.37 -20.71
CA GLU A 225 -6.20 9.66 -20.53
C GLU A 225 -6.41 10.90 -19.65
N ILE A 226 -7.35 11.77 -20.04
CA ILE A 226 -7.59 13.04 -19.34
C ILE A 226 -8.82 12.89 -18.45
N PHE A 227 -8.60 13.08 -17.15
CA PHE A 227 -9.66 13.09 -16.15
C PHE A 227 -9.79 14.48 -15.55
N THR A 228 -11.03 14.94 -15.37
CA THR A 228 -11.32 16.21 -14.72
C THR A 228 -11.08 16.12 -13.21
N ASP A 229 -10.74 17.24 -12.58
CA ASP A 229 -10.54 17.36 -11.13
C ASP A 229 -9.39 16.50 -10.54
N MET A 230 -8.51 15.97 -11.37
CA MET A 230 -7.36 15.20 -10.89
C MET A 230 -6.30 16.11 -10.28
N ALA A 231 -5.83 15.79 -9.09
CA ALA A 231 -4.72 16.48 -8.48
C ALA A 231 -3.39 16.12 -9.16
N ASN A 232 -2.46 17.06 -9.27
CA ASN A 232 -1.05 16.73 -9.49
C ASN A 232 -0.45 16.21 -8.19
N SER A 233 0.57 15.36 -8.28
CA SER A 233 1.27 14.87 -7.09
C SER A 233 2.66 15.46 -6.96
N TYR A 234 3.13 15.64 -5.72
CA TYR A 234 4.33 16.39 -5.39
C TYR A 234 5.24 15.67 -4.41
N SER A 235 6.53 15.97 -4.51
CA SER A 235 7.54 15.56 -3.53
C SER A 235 8.37 16.76 -3.11
N PRO A 236 8.78 16.89 -1.83
CA PRO A 236 9.66 17.97 -1.40
C PRO A 236 11.07 17.77 -1.95
N SER A 237 11.65 18.85 -2.47
CA SER A 237 13.03 18.89 -2.97
C SER A 237 13.64 20.25 -2.69
N ASN A 238 14.75 20.31 -1.94
CA ASN A 238 15.48 21.55 -1.67
C ASN A 238 14.60 22.74 -1.22
N LYS A 239 13.68 22.51 -0.29
CA LYS A 239 12.71 23.50 0.22
C LYS A 239 11.67 23.97 -0.81
N GLN A 240 11.54 23.25 -1.92
CA GLN A 240 10.53 23.48 -2.96
C GLN A 240 9.73 22.19 -3.17
N TRP A 241 8.65 22.31 -3.95
CA TRP A 241 7.86 21.17 -4.39
C TRP A 241 8.24 20.80 -5.83
N THR A 242 8.42 19.52 -6.09
CA THR A 242 8.65 18.98 -7.44
C THR A 242 7.48 18.09 -7.80
N ALA A 243 6.92 18.25 -8.97
CA ALA A 243 5.86 17.36 -9.47
C ALA A 243 6.41 15.96 -9.68
N VAL A 244 5.63 14.96 -9.30
CA VAL A 244 5.96 13.54 -9.46
C VAL A 244 4.80 12.88 -10.19
N TYR A 245 5.10 12.17 -11.27
CA TYR A 245 4.09 11.50 -12.08
C TYR A 245 4.22 9.99 -11.92
N ASP A 246 3.09 9.30 -11.79
CA ASP A 246 3.01 7.85 -11.98
C ASP A 246 2.74 7.58 -13.46
N ASN A 247 3.66 6.86 -14.09
CA ASN A 247 3.53 6.45 -15.47
C ASN A 247 3.08 4.98 -15.61
N SER A 248 2.73 4.34 -14.49
CA SER A 248 2.27 2.95 -14.47
C SER A 248 0.82 2.86 -14.92
N THR A 249 0.51 1.77 -15.62
CA THR A 249 -0.87 1.37 -15.97
C THR A 249 -1.25 0.06 -15.29
N ALA A 250 -0.45 -0.37 -14.33
CA ALA A 250 -0.71 -1.55 -13.52
C ALA A 250 -1.81 -1.27 -12.47
N PHE A 251 -2.73 -2.20 -12.33
CA PHE A 251 -3.90 -2.07 -11.47
C PHE A 251 -4.11 -3.32 -10.59
N GLY A 252 -5.01 -3.19 -9.62
CA GLY A 252 -5.33 -4.22 -8.63
C GLY A 252 -4.58 -4.01 -7.32
N GLN A 253 -3.28 -3.77 -7.34
CA GLN A 253 -2.46 -3.39 -6.18
C GLN A 253 -2.63 -1.91 -5.79
N GLY A 254 -3.03 -1.08 -6.73
CA GLY A 254 -3.27 0.36 -6.74
C GLY A 254 -3.99 0.73 -8.02
N GLY A 255 -3.75 1.93 -8.54
CA GLY A 255 -4.29 2.39 -9.82
C GLY A 255 -5.79 2.68 -9.82
N ILE A 256 -6.43 2.73 -8.65
CA ILE A 256 -7.80 3.19 -8.48
C ILE A 256 -7.78 4.63 -7.99
N TYR A 257 -8.36 5.51 -8.80
CA TYR A 257 -8.46 6.95 -8.53
C TYR A 257 -9.88 7.28 -8.07
N MET A 258 -10.01 8.06 -7.01
CA MET A 258 -11.31 8.46 -6.45
C MET A 258 -11.29 9.89 -5.92
N SER A 259 -12.45 10.54 -5.88
CA SER A 259 -12.68 11.72 -5.04
C SER A 259 -12.92 11.35 -3.58
N LEU A 260 -12.82 12.31 -2.64
CA LEU A 260 -13.22 12.06 -1.25
C LEU A 260 -14.69 11.71 -1.15
N ASP A 261 -15.56 12.41 -1.90
CA ASP A 261 -16.99 12.13 -1.96
C ASP A 261 -17.31 10.66 -2.29
N ASP A 262 -16.55 10.06 -3.22
CA ASP A 262 -16.77 8.67 -3.62
C ASP A 262 -16.15 7.68 -2.60
N VAL A 263 -15.02 8.00 -2.00
CA VAL A 263 -14.46 7.19 -0.89
C VAL A 263 -15.41 7.17 0.30
N GLU A 264 -16.09 8.28 0.62
CA GLU A 264 -17.13 8.32 1.67
C GLU A 264 -18.29 7.40 1.35
N LYS A 265 -18.83 7.43 0.12
CA LYS A 265 -19.90 6.52 -0.31
C LYS A 265 -19.49 5.07 -0.16
N TRP A 266 -18.24 4.75 -0.53
CA TRP A 266 -17.67 3.42 -0.37
C TRP A 266 -17.64 2.98 1.09
N PHE A 267 -17.08 3.78 2.00
CA PHE A 267 -17.01 3.41 3.41
C PHE A 267 -18.35 3.45 4.12
N ILE A 268 -19.26 4.35 3.75
CA ILE A 268 -20.66 4.31 4.21
C ILE A 268 -21.31 2.99 3.82
N HIS A 269 -21.11 2.52 2.57
CA HIS A 269 -21.60 1.22 2.14
C HIS A 269 -20.98 0.08 2.94
N LEU A 270 -19.65 0.07 3.10
CA LEU A 270 -18.95 -1.00 3.80
C LEU A 270 -19.34 -1.11 5.28
N THR A 271 -19.54 0.02 5.97
CA THR A 271 -19.75 0.05 7.43
C THR A 271 -21.20 0.21 7.84
N LYS A 272 -22.10 0.37 6.88
CA LYS A 272 -23.54 0.53 7.15
C LYS A 272 -24.12 -0.75 7.72
N ALA A 273 -24.54 -0.70 8.98
CA ALA A 273 -25.35 -1.75 9.56
C ALA A 273 -26.69 -1.82 8.82
N GLY A 274 -26.93 -2.94 8.11
CA GLY A 274 -28.20 -3.23 7.43
C GLY A 274 -29.10 -4.10 8.26
N LYS A 275 -30.31 -4.39 7.73
CA LYS A 275 -31.19 -5.46 8.26
C LYS A 275 -30.61 -6.86 8.04
N GLN A 276 -29.48 -7.00 7.34
CA GLN A 276 -28.70 -8.22 7.18
C GLN A 276 -27.58 -8.22 8.21
N GLU A 277 -27.27 -9.40 8.69
CA GLU A 277 -26.53 -9.69 9.91
C GLU A 277 -25.15 -9.05 10.03
N ASP A 278 -24.46 -8.70 8.91
CA ASP A 278 -23.12 -8.09 8.94
C ASP A 278 -22.93 -6.98 7.90
N PRO A 279 -22.38 -5.81 8.27
CA PRO A 279 -21.86 -4.86 7.30
C PRO A 279 -20.85 -5.53 6.36
N PRO A 280 -20.80 -5.14 5.05
CA PRO A 280 -19.90 -5.76 4.07
C PRO A 280 -18.42 -5.75 4.47
N ILE A 281 -17.99 -4.83 5.32
CA ILE A 281 -16.60 -4.76 5.80
C ILE A 281 -16.17 -6.04 6.51
N TYR A 282 -17.06 -6.73 7.21
CA TYR A 282 -16.73 -7.97 7.91
C TYR A 282 -16.29 -9.09 6.96
N SER A 283 -16.73 -9.06 5.70
CA SER A 283 -16.26 -10.01 4.69
C SER A 283 -14.76 -9.88 4.40
N LEU A 284 -14.18 -8.70 4.66
CA LEU A 284 -12.77 -8.39 4.48
C LEU A 284 -11.90 -8.76 5.70
N LEU A 285 -12.49 -9.10 6.86
CA LEU A 285 -11.76 -9.32 8.11
C LEU A 285 -11.16 -10.72 8.27
N LYS A 286 -11.15 -11.53 7.23
CA LYS A 286 -10.57 -12.89 7.28
C LYS A 286 -9.04 -12.79 7.40
N LYS A 287 -8.55 -12.82 8.64
CA LYS A 287 -7.12 -12.81 8.96
C LYS A 287 -6.39 -13.98 8.34
N ALA A 288 -5.16 -13.76 7.92
CA ALA A 288 -4.28 -14.81 7.43
C ALA A 288 -3.85 -15.71 8.59
N VAL A 289 -3.85 -17.02 8.31
CA VAL A 289 -3.30 -18.05 9.22
C VAL A 289 -2.22 -18.79 8.46
N LEU A 290 -1.01 -18.77 8.99
CA LEU A 290 0.14 -19.45 8.41
C LEU A 290 0.06 -20.97 8.64
N THR A 291 0.85 -21.72 7.88
CA THR A 291 0.90 -23.21 7.99
C THR A 291 1.39 -23.71 9.34
N ASN A 292 2.12 -22.87 10.12
CA ASN A 292 2.52 -23.17 11.50
C ASN A 292 1.43 -22.84 12.54
N GLY A 293 0.28 -22.30 12.12
CA GLY A 293 -0.85 -21.93 12.98
C GLY A 293 -0.85 -20.47 13.45
N ASP A 294 0.18 -19.69 13.16
CA ASP A 294 0.24 -18.26 13.53
C ASP A 294 -0.81 -17.46 12.78
N THR A 295 -1.55 -16.62 13.52
CA THR A 295 -2.52 -15.70 12.95
C THR A 295 -1.89 -14.31 12.80
N LEU A 296 -1.96 -13.77 11.60
CA LEU A 296 -1.43 -12.45 11.26
C LEU A 296 -2.46 -11.34 11.54
N ASN A 297 -1.97 -10.12 11.67
CA ASN A 297 -2.84 -8.95 11.76
C ASN A 297 -3.37 -8.48 10.40
N TYR A 298 -2.87 -9.02 9.30
CA TYR A 298 -3.34 -8.74 7.95
C TYR A 298 -4.52 -9.66 7.56
N ALA A 299 -5.51 -9.08 6.89
CA ALA A 299 -6.68 -9.79 6.39
C ALA A 299 -6.78 -9.64 4.85
N LEU A 300 -7.95 -9.33 4.30
CA LEU A 300 -8.15 -9.18 2.86
C LEU A 300 -7.98 -7.71 2.42
N GLY A 301 -6.73 -7.25 2.32
CA GLY A 301 -6.40 -5.89 1.93
C GLY A 301 -6.61 -4.84 3.02
N ILE A 302 -6.73 -5.27 4.27
CA ILE A 302 -6.80 -4.44 5.47
C ILE A 302 -6.05 -5.12 6.61
N GLU A 303 -5.54 -4.35 7.55
CA GLU A 303 -4.80 -4.83 8.70
C GLU A 303 -5.42 -4.34 10.01
N ASN A 304 -5.30 -5.15 11.04
CA ASN A 304 -5.75 -4.83 12.39
C ASN A 304 -4.59 -4.25 13.18
N ASP A 305 -4.84 -3.14 13.87
CA ASP A 305 -3.85 -2.45 14.68
C ASP A 305 -4.46 -1.90 15.98
N ILE A 306 -3.62 -1.46 16.90
CA ILE A 306 -4.02 -0.91 18.19
C ILE A 306 -3.27 0.38 18.45
N PHE A 307 -4.00 1.46 18.72
CA PHE A 307 -3.44 2.73 19.19
C PHE A 307 -4.02 3.09 20.53
N LYS A 308 -3.18 3.20 21.57
CA LYS A 308 -3.59 3.56 22.96
C LYS A 308 -4.83 2.78 23.43
N ASN A 309 -4.83 1.46 23.25
CA ASN A 309 -5.90 0.52 23.58
C ASN A 309 -7.18 0.64 22.71
N ILE A 310 -7.15 1.43 21.66
CA ILE A 310 -8.23 1.47 20.66
C ILE A 310 -7.87 0.51 19.56
N ASN A 311 -8.67 -0.53 19.37
CA ASN A 311 -8.54 -1.48 18.27
C ASN A 311 -9.20 -0.92 17.01
N PHE A 312 -8.52 -0.99 15.87
CA PHE A 312 -9.00 -0.49 14.59
C PHE A 312 -8.49 -1.33 13.42
N TRP A 313 -9.10 -1.16 12.28
CA TRP A 313 -8.69 -1.71 11.01
C TRP A 313 -8.30 -0.59 10.08
N GLN A 314 -7.21 -0.78 9.34
CA GLN A 314 -6.66 0.26 8.47
C GLN A 314 -6.05 -0.30 7.21
N HIS A 315 -5.77 0.58 6.27
CA HIS A 315 -4.73 0.44 5.28
C HIS A 315 -4.23 1.82 4.86
N THR A 316 -2.93 1.91 4.55
CA THR A 316 -2.34 3.10 3.95
C THR A 316 -2.09 2.89 2.47
N GLY A 317 -2.02 3.97 1.71
CA GLY A 317 -1.72 3.97 0.29
C GLY A 317 -0.61 4.96 -0.07
N SER A 318 0.28 4.50 -0.95
CA SER A 318 1.36 5.32 -1.49
C SER A 318 1.50 5.02 -2.98
N SER A 319 1.41 6.08 -3.81
CA SER A 319 1.63 6.01 -5.26
C SER A 319 2.15 7.36 -5.71
N ALA A 320 3.27 7.41 -6.43
CA ALA A 320 3.95 8.65 -6.74
C ALA A 320 4.03 9.60 -5.52
N GLY A 321 3.49 10.81 -5.62
CA GLY A 321 3.34 11.74 -4.49
C GLY A 321 2.09 11.53 -3.64
N TYR A 322 1.12 10.74 -4.08
CA TYR A 322 -0.13 10.56 -3.33
C TYR A 322 0.07 9.72 -2.07
N ARG A 323 -0.63 10.09 -1.00
CA ARG A 323 -0.72 9.35 0.26
C ARG A 323 -2.18 9.29 0.68
N THR A 324 -2.62 8.09 1.02
CA THR A 324 -4.01 7.84 1.44
C THR A 324 -3.99 6.98 2.69
N ALA A 325 -4.96 7.15 3.55
CA ALA A 325 -5.22 6.22 4.64
C ALA A 325 -6.73 6.14 4.89
N PHE A 326 -7.17 4.99 5.30
CA PHE A 326 -8.43 4.87 6.02
C PHE A 326 -8.21 4.12 7.33
N THR A 327 -9.02 4.45 8.33
CA THR A 327 -9.03 3.79 9.63
C THR A 327 -10.48 3.59 10.06
N TRP A 328 -10.90 2.36 10.21
CA TRP A 328 -12.22 2.03 10.75
C TRP A 328 -12.10 1.55 12.19
N ILE A 329 -12.87 2.18 13.09
CA ILE A 329 -12.90 1.92 14.51
C ILE A 329 -14.24 1.25 14.84
N PRO A 330 -14.28 -0.10 14.98
CA PRO A 330 -15.54 -0.84 15.14
C PRO A 330 -16.32 -0.44 16.39
N SER A 331 -15.63 -0.15 17.50
CA SER A 331 -16.26 0.15 18.81
C SER A 331 -17.15 1.40 18.79
N THR A 332 -16.87 2.35 17.90
CA THR A 332 -17.64 3.57 17.73
C THR A 332 -18.28 3.70 16.35
N ASN A 333 -18.04 2.71 15.49
CA ASN A 333 -18.40 2.70 14.08
C ASN A 333 -18.02 4.02 13.39
N GLN A 334 -16.77 4.42 13.60
CA GLN A 334 -16.17 5.59 12.98
C GLN A 334 -15.18 5.19 11.90
N VAL A 335 -15.14 5.95 10.80
CA VAL A 335 -14.13 5.83 9.74
C VAL A 335 -13.44 7.17 9.59
N ILE A 336 -12.11 7.18 9.65
CA ILE A 336 -11.26 8.33 9.30
C ILE A 336 -10.69 8.06 7.92
N ILE A 337 -10.79 9.03 7.01
CA ILE A 337 -10.30 8.95 5.65
C ILE A 337 -9.38 10.14 5.40
N LEU A 338 -8.18 9.86 4.91
CA LEU A 338 -7.17 10.85 4.53
C LEU A 338 -6.74 10.63 3.10
N LYS A 339 -6.69 11.69 2.30
CA LYS A 339 -6.19 11.68 0.91
C LYS A 339 -5.33 12.90 0.68
N SER A 340 -4.11 12.72 0.23
CA SER A 340 -3.12 13.79 0.01
C SER A 340 -2.41 13.62 -1.32
N ASN A 341 -1.92 14.72 -1.89
CA ASN A 341 -1.14 14.73 -3.11
C ASN A 341 0.36 15.06 -2.91
N TYR A 342 0.92 14.81 -1.71
CA TYR A 342 2.36 15.00 -1.50
C TYR A 342 3.02 13.87 -0.71
N SER A 343 4.23 13.49 -1.13
CA SER A 343 4.92 12.27 -0.69
C SER A 343 5.36 12.29 0.78
N SER A 344 5.53 13.47 1.36
CA SER A 344 5.91 13.64 2.78
C SER A 344 4.70 13.74 3.73
N PHE A 345 3.49 13.48 3.26
CA PHE A 345 2.32 13.39 4.12
C PHE A 345 2.40 12.13 4.98
N ASP A 346 2.52 12.31 6.27
CA ASP A 346 2.52 11.21 7.23
C ASP A 346 1.07 10.85 7.61
N ALA A 347 0.48 9.96 6.84
CA ALA A 347 -0.90 9.57 7.03
C ALA A 347 -1.14 8.80 8.35
N ILE A 348 -0.16 8.03 8.81
CA ILE A 348 -0.24 7.27 10.07
C ILE A 348 -0.25 8.24 11.25
N LYS A 349 0.75 9.12 11.33
CA LYS A 349 0.84 10.12 12.40
C LYS A 349 -0.40 11.02 12.40
N THR A 350 -0.83 11.49 11.22
CA THR A 350 -2.03 12.33 11.10
C THR A 350 -3.28 11.61 11.61
N THR A 351 -3.44 10.33 11.29
CA THR A 351 -4.56 9.51 11.81
C THR A 351 -4.50 9.39 13.32
N GLN A 352 -3.34 9.16 13.93
CA GLN A 352 -3.15 9.06 15.38
C GLN A 352 -3.44 10.40 16.09
N GLU A 353 -3.06 11.53 15.50
CA GLU A 353 -3.40 12.87 15.99
C GLU A 353 -4.92 13.09 15.98
N ILE A 354 -5.59 12.72 14.88
CA ILE A 354 -7.06 12.79 14.78
C ILE A 354 -7.73 11.88 15.82
N MET A 355 -7.27 10.63 15.95
CA MET A 355 -7.78 9.71 16.99
C MET A 355 -7.58 10.28 18.39
N SER A 356 -6.45 10.92 18.67
CA SER A 356 -6.20 11.56 19.96
C SER A 356 -7.19 12.68 20.24
N ILE A 357 -7.57 13.46 19.24
CA ILE A 357 -8.62 14.49 19.36
C ILE A 357 -9.99 13.86 19.57
N LEU A 358 -10.37 12.85 18.78
CA LEU A 358 -11.68 12.21 18.83
C LEU A 358 -11.94 11.51 20.17
N PHE A 359 -10.92 10.85 20.71
CA PHE A 359 -11.01 10.07 21.95
C PHE A 359 -10.46 10.81 23.18
N SER A 360 -10.11 12.09 23.03
CA SER A 360 -9.52 12.92 24.13
C SER A 360 -8.32 12.24 24.80
N LEU A 361 -7.44 11.63 23.97
CA LEU A 361 -6.26 10.94 24.46
C LEU A 361 -5.14 11.95 24.77
N PRO A 362 -4.25 11.68 25.74
CA PRO A 362 -3.13 12.54 26.03
C PRO A 362 -2.21 12.63 24.78
N PRO A 363 -1.55 13.79 24.55
CA PRO A 363 -0.58 13.93 23.48
C PRO A 363 0.51 12.84 23.61
N GLU A 364 1.04 12.41 22.49
CA GLU A 364 2.17 11.50 22.48
C GLU A 364 3.41 12.29 22.95
N ASN A 365 4.04 11.86 24.04
CA ASN A 365 5.39 12.32 24.31
C ASN A 365 6.25 11.80 23.17
N GLU A 366 6.87 12.69 22.41
CA GLU A 366 7.80 12.30 21.34
C GLU A 366 8.83 11.33 21.91
N MET A 367 8.64 10.05 21.66
CA MET A 367 9.71 9.10 21.89
C MET A 367 10.83 9.48 20.91
N PRO A 368 12.06 9.64 21.36
CA PRO A 368 13.17 9.90 20.48
C PRO A 368 13.17 8.81 19.41
N LYS A 369 13.09 9.20 18.14
CA LYS A 369 13.29 8.29 17.00
C LYS A 369 14.62 7.62 17.26
N THR A 370 14.60 6.36 17.67
CA THR A 370 15.82 5.56 17.74
C THR A 370 16.40 5.57 16.34
N PRO A 371 17.57 6.15 16.09
CA PRO A 371 18.17 6.03 14.78
C PRO A 371 18.23 4.54 14.46
N LEU A 372 17.87 4.15 13.25
CA LEU A 372 18.22 2.82 12.75
C LEU A 372 19.75 2.74 12.89
N THR A 373 20.20 2.16 13.98
CA THR A 373 21.62 1.91 14.19
C THR A 373 22.04 1.01 13.03
N GLU A 374 22.84 1.56 12.12
CA GLU A 374 23.67 0.73 11.28
C GLU A 374 24.32 -0.27 12.23
N SER A 375 24.22 -1.57 11.93
CA SER A 375 24.89 -2.57 12.75
C SER A 375 26.38 -2.18 12.78
N ALA A 376 26.86 -1.78 13.95
CA ALA A 376 28.19 -1.20 14.16
C ALA A 376 29.36 -2.15 13.83
N ASP A 377 29.07 -3.35 13.34
CA ASP A 377 30.00 -4.46 13.20
C ASP A 377 30.22 -4.89 11.73
N ALA A 378 30.21 -3.95 10.78
CA ALA A 378 30.52 -4.27 9.39
C ALA A 378 31.96 -3.81 9.04
N PHE A 379 32.83 -4.75 8.62
CA PHE A 379 34.22 -4.52 8.31
C PHE A 379 34.47 -4.53 6.81
N SER A 380 35.36 -3.65 6.31
CA SER A 380 35.85 -3.73 4.93
C SER A 380 36.54 -5.06 4.66
N MET A 381 36.34 -5.61 3.46
CA MET A 381 36.91 -6.91 3.09
C MET A 381 38.40 -6.78 2.78
N ASP A 382 39.22 -7.76 3.18
CA ASP A 382 40.60 -7.88 2.77
C ASP A 382 40.70 -8.04 1.25
N ILE A 383 41.72 -7.39 0.65
CA ILE A 383 41.97 -7.35 -0.80
C ILE A 383 42.14 -8.76 -1.40
N GLN A 384 42.82 -9.68 -0.69
CA GLN A 384 42.95 -11.06 -1.17
C GLN A 384 41.60 -11.78 -1.23
N ALA A 385 40.77 -11.60 -0.23
CA ALA A 385 39.41 -12.17 -0.19
C ALA A 385 38.49 -11.53 -1.26
N ALA A 386 38.75 -10.27 -1.61
CA ALA A 386 37.98 -9.55 -2.63
C ALA A 386 38.22 -10.03 -4.06
N GLN A 387 39.38 -10.62 -4.37
CA GLN A 387 39.73 -11.07 -5.72
C GLN A 387 38.74 -12.05 -6.34
N GLY A 388 38.21 -12.95 -5.54
CA GLY A 388 37.20 -13.92 -5.99
C GLY A 388 35.86 -13.29 -6.45
N TRP A 389 35.57 -12.08 -5.95
CA TRP A 389 34.35 -11.36 -6.26
C TRP A 389 34.38 -10.56 -7.56
N LEU A 390 35.59 -10.23 -8.06
CA LEU A 390 35.73 -9.33 -9.20
C LEU A 390 35.04 -9.87 -10.46
N GLY A 391 34.37 -8.97 -11.19
CA GLY A 391 33.67 -9.25 -12.43
C GLY A 391 32.18 -8.97 -12.35
N ASP A 392 31.51 -9.39 -13.40
CA ASP A 392 30.07 -9.17 -13.59
C ASP A 392 29.28 -10.39 -13.12
N PHE A 393 28.13 -10.12 -12.51
CA PHE A 393 27.16 -11.12 -12.07
C PHE A 393 25.78 -10.75 -12.61
N TYR A 394 25.10 -11.73 -13.21
CA TYR A 394 23.80 -11.54 -13.83
C TYR A 394 22.73 -12.38 -13.17
N CYS A 395 21.60 -11.77 -12.86
CA CYS A 395 20.40 -12.44 -12.40
C CYS A 395 19.39 -12.53 -13.55
N LYS A 396 19.20 -13.74 -14.07
CA LYS A 396 18.26 -13.99 -15.18
C LYS A 396 16.81 -13.68 -14.78
N GLU A 397 16.42 -14.05 -13.56
CA GLU A 397 15.06 -13.88 -13.03
C GLU A 397 14.66 -12.39 -12.97
N MET A 398 15.60 -11.53 -12.57
CA MET A 398 15.37 -10.09 -12.44
C MET A 398 15.82 -9.28 -13.66
N ASP A 399 16.48 -9.92 -14.61
CA ASP A 399 17.11 -9.30 -15.79
C ASP A 399 18.00 -8.10 -15.37
N VAL A 400 18.95 -8.35 -14.48
CA VAL A 400 19.82 -7.30 -13.96
C VAL A 400 21.26 -7.79 -13.82
N ARG A 401 22.20 -6.89 -14.12
CA ARG A 401 23.64 -7.12 -13.94
C ARG A 401 24.22 -6.17 -12.91
N TYR A 402 25.05 -6.72 -12.05
CA TYR A 402 25.90 -5.95 -11.12
C TYR A 402 27.36 -6.30 -11.34
N SER A 403 28.24 -5.29 -11.23
CA SER A 403 29.69 -5.46 -11.33
C SER A 403 30.32 -5.32 -9.95
N PHE A 404 31.28 -6.19 -9.65
CA PHE A 404 32.07 -6.09 -8.43
C PHE A 404 33.50 -5.67 -8.80
N GLN A 405 33.96 -4.56 -8.26
CA GLN A 405 35.24 -3.94 -8.60
C GLN A 405 35.96 -3.44 -7.34
N LEU A 406 37.32 -3.40 -7.39
CA LEU A 406 38.11 -2.73 -6.39
C LEU A 406 38.21 -1.23 -6.70
N LEU A 407 37.75 -0.41 -5.78
CA LEU A 407 37.86 1.04 -5.82
C LEU A 407 38.58 1.49 -4.55
N ASN A 408 39.73 2.16 -4.69
CA ASN A 408 40.59 2.58 -3.54
C ASN A 408 40.87 1.44 -2.56
N ASN A 409 41.19 0.26 -3.07
CA ASN A 409 41.46 -0.96 -2.31
C ASN A 409 40.30 -1.53 -1.50
N THR A 410 39.08 -1.08 -1.75
CA THR A 410 37.84 -1.66 -1.17
C THR A 410 36.99 -2.28 -2.25
N LEU A 411 36.28 -3.37 -1.93
CA LEU A 411 35.35 -4.03 -2.84
C LEU A 411 34.05 -3.26 -2.92
N HIS A 412 33.65 -2.90 -4.13
CA HIS A 412 32.39 -2.23 -4.40
C HIS A 412 31.50 -3.06 -5.32
N CYS A 413 30.23 -3.07 -5.00
CA CYS A 413 29.15 -3.52 -5.88
C CYS A 413 28.64 -2.30 -6.66
N ILE A 414 28.66 -2.39 -7.98
CA ILE A 414 28.33 -1.30 -8.90
C ILE A 414 27.05 -1.65 -9.65
N HIS A 415 26.07 -0.77 -9.55
CA HIS A 415 24.85 -0.82 -10.36
C HIS A 415 24.97 0.13 -11.56
N PRO A 416 24.61 -0.28 -12.79
CA PRO A 416 24.79 0.55 -13.99
C PRO A 416 24.18 1.94 -13.89
N ASN A 417 23.04 2.07 -13.21
CA ASN A 417 22.23 3.30 -13.19
C ASN A 417 22.06 3.93 -11.79
N ARG A 418 22.60 3.32 -10.71
CA ARG A 418 22.38 3.77 -9.31
C ARG A 418 23.64 4.04 -8.53
N GLY A 419 24.80 3.95 -9.18
CA GLY A 419 26.10 4.17 -8.54
C GLY A 419 26.66 2.92 -7.87
N GLN A 420 27.36 3.08 -6.76
CA GLN A 420 28.13 2.03 -6.13
C GLN A 420 27.87 1.94 -4.63
N ALA A 421 28.07 0.75 -4.07
CA ALA A 421 28.02 0.48 -2.64
C ALA A 421 29.24 -0.36 -2.23
N GLU A 422 29.88 -0.02 -1.11
CA GLU A 422 30.94 -0.84 -0.54
C GLU A 422 30.39 -2.19 -0.07
N VAL A 423 31.08 -3.27 -0.40
CA VAL A 423 30.78 -4.61 0.10
C VAL A 423 31.48 -4.79 1.45
N LYS A 424 30.70 -4.95 2.50
CA LYS A 424 31.19 -5.11 3.88
C LYS A 424 30.88 -6.50 4.39
N LYS A 425 31.81 -7.07 5.17
CA LYS A 425 31.58 -8.31 5.91
C LYS A 425 30.87 -7.98 7.23
N THR A 426 29.81 -8.69 7.54
CA THR A 426 29.05 -8.53 8.80
C THR A 426 29.59 -9.47 9.89
N SER A 427 29.28 -9.19 11.15
CA SER A 427 29.75 -9.96 12.31
C SER A 427 29.27 -11.44 12.30
N ASP A 428 28.15 -11.73 11.63
CA ASP A 428 27.62 -13.10 11.43
C ASP A 428 28.29 -13.83 10.25
N GLY A 429 29.34 -13.23 9.65
CA GLY A 429 30.10 -13.82 8.55
C GLY A 429 29.49 -13.71 7.17
N LYS A 430 28.34 -13.02 7.03
CA LYS A 430 27.72 -12.68 5.75
C LYS A 430 28.35 -11.41 5.17
N TYR A 431 27.89 -11.05 3.98
CA TYR A 431 28.29 -9.81 3.32
C TYR A 431 27.06 -8.94 3.05
N SER A 432 27.26 -7.63 2.96
CA SER A 432 26.23 -6.68 2.59
C SER A 432 26.77 -5.62 1.64
N ALA A 433 25.90 -5.03 0.81
CA ALA A 433 26.23 -3.90 -0.06
C ALA A 433 25.07 -2.90 -0.04
N ARG A 434 24.83 -2.29 1.12
CA ARG A 434 23.75 -1.32 1.29
C ARG A 434 24.05 -0.03 0.50
N PRO A 435 23.06 0.58 -0.13
CA PRO A 435 21.64 0.31 -0.01
C PRO A 435 21.07 -0.77 -0.97
N PHE A 436 21.91 -1.45 -1.77
CA PHE A 436 21.41 -2.39 -2.79
C PHE A 436 20.96 -3.72 -2.18
N PHE A 437 21.78 -4.29 -1.30
CA PHE A 437 21.57 -5.63 -0.76
C PHE A 437 21.77 -5.67 0.75
N THR A 438 20.87 -6.37 1.42
CA THR A 438 20.97 -6.63 2.87
C THR A 438 21.88 -7.80 3.16
N SER A 439 21.94 -8.79 2.27
CA SER A 439 22.80 -9.96 2.40
C SER A 439 23.30 -10.41 1.03
N LEU A 440 24.57 -10.83 0.99
CA LEU A 440 25.21 -11.49 -0.14
C LEU A 440 25.91 -12.75 0.38
N ARG A 441 25.72 -13.86 -0.31
CA ARG A 441 26.31 -15.14 0.03
C ARG A 441 26.97 -15.77 -1.20
N PRO A 442 28.33 -15.79 -1.28
CA PRO A 442 29.04 -16.38 -2.39
C PRO A 442 28.97 -17.92 -2.32
N ILE A 443 28.90 -18.54 -3.48
CA ILE A 443 29.06 -19.99 -3.66
C ILE A 443 30.35 -20.24 -4.42
N ILE A 444 31.22 -21.05 -3.81
CA ILE A 444 32.60 -21.27 -4.23
C ILE A 444 32.73 -22.68 -4.78
N ASP A 445 33.41 -22.84 -5.91
CA ASP A 445 33.74 -24.13 -6.52
C ASP A 445 34.89 -24.83 -5.76
N LYS A 446 35.20 -26.06 -6.16
CA LYS A 446 36.32 -26.86 -5.57
C LYS A 446 37.69 -26.22 -5.80
N LYS A 447 37.84 -25.24 -6.67
CA LYS A 447 39.05 -24.51 -6.97
C LYS A 447 39.16 -23.17 -6.23
N GLY A 448 38.15 -22.82 -5.42
CA GLY A 448 38.14 -21.57 -4.67
C GLY A 448 37.52 -20.38 -5.45
N ASN A 449 36.94 -20.57 -6.63
CA ASN A 449 36.36 -19.49 -7.42
C ASN A 449 34.89 -19.30 -7.09
N ILE A 450 34.45 -18.06 -6.97
CA ILE A 450 33.02 -17.74 -6.85
C ILE A 450 32.36 -17.99 -8.21
N THR A 451 31.38 -18.88 -8.24
CA THR A 451 30.60 -19.23 -9.44
C THR A 451 29.30 -18.45 -9.52
N HIS A 452 28.67 -18.21 -8.41
CA HIS A 452 27.47 -17.40 -8.27
C HIS A 452 27.36 -16.84 -6.85
N ILE A 453 26.46 -15.86 -6.68
CA ILE A 453 26.13 -15.30 -5.38
C ILE A 453 24.62 -15.36 -5.19
N PHE A 454 24.17 -15.68 -3.97
CA PHE A 454 22.81 -15.45 -3.56
C PHE A 454 22.69 -14.09 -2.88
N ILE A 455 21.66 -13.37 -3.23
CA ILE A 455 21.39 -12.01 -2.75
C ILE A 455 20.03 -11.97 -2.10
N ASP A 456 19.94 -11.28 -0.96
CA ASP A 456 18.69 -10.97 -0.30
C ASP A 456 18.50 -9.44 -0.23
N THR A 457 17.26 -9.02 -0.41
CA THR A 457 16.73 -7.70 -0.08
C THR A 457 15.66 -7.87 1.00
N PRO A 458 15.05 -6.82 1.54
CA PRO A 458 13.93 -6.99 2.47
C PRO A 458 12.78 -7.83 1.92
N ASP A 459 12.50 -7.74 0.62
CA ASP A 459 11.30 -8.34 -0.01
C ASP A 459 11.62 -9.46 -1.02
N LEU A 460 12.91 -9.73 -1.27
CA LEU A 460 13.36 -10.75 -2.21
C LEU A 460 14.46 -11.59 -1.55
N ILE A 461 14.26 -12.89 -1.50
CA ILE A 461 15.16 -13.82 -0.81
C ILE A 461 15.74 -14.82 -1.82
N HIS A 462 17.02 -15.16 -1.67
CA HIS A 462 17.71 -16.16 -2.47
C HIS A 462 17.74 -15.87 -3.98
N LEU A 463 17.92 -14.60 -4.36
CA LEU A 463 18.12 -14.27 -5.77
C LEU A 463 19.49 -14.76 -6.22
N LYS A 464 19.52 -15.61 -7.24
CA LYS A 464 20.75 -16.17 -7.79
C LYS A 464 21.34 -15.24 -8.87
N PHE A 465 22.57 -14.81 -8.66
CA PHE A 465 23.36 -14.06 -9.63
C PHE A 465 24.54 -14.94 -10.10
N GLU A 466 24.57 -15.30 -11.36
CA GLU A 466 25.61 -16.11 -11.95
C GLU A 466 26.78 -15.24 -12.41
N LYS A 467 28.02 -15.68 -12.12
CA LYS A 467 29.23 -14.97 -12.57
C LYS A 467 29.33 -15.09 -14.07
N MET A 468 29.42 -13.95 -14.76
CA MET A 468 29.62 -13.92 -16.20
C MET A 468 31.07 -14.30 -16.54
N ARG A 469 31.25 -15.00 -17.65
CA ARG A 469 32.58 -15.42 -18.12
C ARG A 469 33.31 -14.31 -18.86
#